data_dcc976ffe97f1de15b096d09577aed21
#
_entry.id   dcc976ffe97f1de15b096d09577aed21
#
_cell.length_a   1.000
_cell.length_b   1.000
_cell.length_c   1.000
_cell.angle_alpha   90.00
_cell.angle_beta   90.00
_cell.angle_gamma   90.00
#
_symmetry.space_group_name_H-M   'P 1'
#
loop_
_entity.id
_entity.type
_entity.pdbx_description
1 polymer ?
#
loop_
_entity_poly.entity_id
_entity_poly.type
_entity_poly.pdbx_seq_one_letter_code
_entity_poly.pdbx_strand_id
1 'polypeptide(L)'
;WVFHLNSGSCNGCEIEIVATLMPRYDPERFGIKLVGSPKHADVILVTGPVTKKMADRVKRTYEQVPDPKVVMCIGTCGESGGVFYDSYSLAGPIDDVIPVDVYVSGCPPRPEAIIHGVVKALAKLERLEAAP
;
A
#
# COMPACT_ATOMS: atom_id res chain seq x y z
N TRP A 1 10.41 -7.24 1.57
CA TRP A 1 9.22 -8.03 1.24
C TRP A 1 7.97 -7.17 1.41
N VAL A 2 7.00 -7.38 0.55
CA VAL A 2 5.83 -6.52 0.40
C VAL A 2 4.55 -7.32 0.67
N PHE A 3 3.64 -6.77 1.45
CA PHE A 3 2.31 -7.32 1.69
C PHE A 3 1.26 -6.40 1.09
N HIS A 4 0.33 -6.95 0.32
CA HIS A 4 -0.78 -6.20 -0.26
C HIS A 4 -2.01 -6.27 0.66
N LEU A 5 -2.55 -5.10 1.01
CA LEU A 5 -3.75 -4.98 1.83
C LEU A 5 -4.83 -4.22 1.05
N ASN A 6 -5.93 -4.91 0.76
CA ASN A 6 -7.10 -4.30 0.13
C ASN A 6 -8.05 -3.78 1.22
N SER A 7 -8.23 -2.48 1.28
CA SER A 7 -9.12 -1.84 2.28
C SER A 7 -10.50 -1.49 1.74
N GLY A 8 -10.77 -1.84 0.50
CA GLY A 8 -12.06 -1.56 -0.15
C GLY A 8 -11.91 -1.11 -1.60
N SER A 9 -10.83 -1.51 -2.25
CA SER A 9 -10.51 -1.13 -3.62
C SER A 9 -11.50 -1.70 -4.64
N CYS A 10 -11.66 -0.96 -5.75
CA CYS A 10 -12.42 -1.43 -6.92
C CYS A 10 -11.65 -2.43 -7.80
N ASN A 11 -10.46 -2.85 -7.37
CA ASN A 11 -9.56 -3.77 -8.05
C ASN A 11 -8.74 -3.15 -9.20
N GLY A 12 -8.89 -1.87 -9.47
CA GLY A 12 -8.09 -1.21 -10.53
C GLY A 12 -6.62 -1.11 -10.14
N CYS A 13 -6.34 -0.71 -8.91
CA CYS A 13 -4.97 -0.60 -8.41
C CYS A 13 -4.29 -1.96 -8.28
N GLU A 14 -5.03 -3.02 -7.93
CA GLU A 14 -4.51 -4.38 -7.84
C GLU A 14 -4.05 -4.89 -9.20
N ILE A 15 -4.81 -4.60 -10.26
CA ILE A 15 -4.44 -4.98 -11.63
C ILE A 15 -3.10 -4.34 -12.01
N GLU A 16 -2.91 -3.07 -11.68
CA GLU A 16 -1.65 -2.38 -11.96
C GLU A 16 -0.50 -2.88 -11.07
N ILE A 17 -0.76 -3.25 -9.84
CA ILE A 17 0.24 -3.88 -8.97
C ILE A 17 0.69 -5.23 -9.55
N VAL A 18 -0.25 -6.05 -9.97
CA VAL A 18 0.06 -7.34 -10.62
C VAL A 18 0.84 -7.12 -11.91
N ALA A 19 0.46 -6.12 -12.71
CA ALA A 19 1.20 -5.76 -13.92
C ALA A 19 2.64 -5.36 -13.63
N THR A 20 2.85 -4.64 -12.52
CA THR A 20 4.19 -4.26 -12.06
C THR A 20 5.03 -5.50 -11.72
N LEU A 21 4.41 -6.53 -11.16
CA LEU A 21 5.09 -7.77 -10.78
C LEU A 21 5.35 -8.72 -11.94
N MET A 22 4.79 -8.43 -13.13
CA MET A 22 4.98 -9.25 -14.32
C MET A 22 6.39 -9.10 -14.91
N PRO A 23 6.82 -10.06 -15.79
CA PRO A 23 8.17 -10.08 -16.35
C PRO A 23 8.62 -8.80 -17.06
N ARG A 24 7.70 -8.01 -17.57
CA ARG A 24 8.03 -6.75 -18.26
C ARG A 24 8.77 -5.76 -17.36
N TYR A 25 8.34 -5.67 -16.10
CA TYR A 25 8.95 -4.77 -15.09
C TYR A 25 9.82 -5.54 -14.11
N ASP A 26 9.44 -6.76 -13.79
CA ASP A 26 10.16 -7.75 -13.00
C ASP A 26 10.90 -7.18 -11.77
N PRO A 27 10.18 -6.65 -10.76
CA PRO A 27 10.82 -6.10 -9.58
C PRO A 27 11.48 -7.19 -8.70
N GLU A 28 11.14 -8.47 -8.88
CA GLU A 28 11.77 -9.56 -8.14
C GLU A 28 13.27 -9.66 -8.38
N ARG A 29 13.74 -9.25 -9.55
CA ARG A 29 15.18 -9.20 -9.85
C ARG A 29 15.94 -8.21 -8.96
N PHE A 30 15.24 -7.27 -8.35
CA PHE A 30 15.79 -6.31 -7.40
C PHE A 30 15.54 -6.71 -5.94
N GLY A 31 15.01 -7.90 -5.70
CA GLY A 31 14.74 -8.40 -4.36
C GLY A 31 13.39 -8.04 -3.78
N ILE A 32 12.49 -7.48 -4.57
CA ILE A 32 11.12 -7.14 -4.14
C ILE A 32 10.25 -8.38 -4.31
N LYS A 33 9.69 -8.88 -3.20
CA LYS A 33 8.85 -10.08 -3.22
C LYS A 33 7.53 -9.84 -2.52
N LEU A 34 6.43 -10.25 -3.16
CA LEU A 34 5.10 -10.22 -2.56
C LEU A 34 4.95 -11.43 -1.64
N VAL A 35 4.53 -11.18 -0.40
CA VAL A 35 4.31 -12.23 0.60
C VAL A 35 2.84 -12.29 1.01
N GLY A 36 2.41 -13.46 1.45
CA GLY A 36 1.02 -13.71 1.83
C GLY A 36 0.69 -13.45 3.30
N SER A 37 1.65 -13.04 4.10
CA SER A 37 1.44 -12.77 5.52
C SER A 37 2.05 -11.44 5.95
N PRO A 38 1.31 -10.61 6.72
CA PRO A 38 1.85 -9.35 7.21
C PRO A 38 3.06 -9.54 8.14
N LYS A 39 3.18 -10.68 8.79
CA LYS A 39 4.32 -10.97 9.68
C LYS A 39 5.66 -11.05 8.97
N HIS A 40 5.66 -11.30 7.67
CA HIS A 40 6.87 -11.42 6.86
C HIS A 40 7.17 -10.15 6.06
N ALA A 41 6.32 -9.14 6.15
CA ALA A 41 6.42 -7.96 5.30
C ALA A 41 7.22 -6.84 5.96
N ASP A 42 7.92 -6.08 5.14
CA ASP A 42 8.59 -4.83 5.53
C ASP A 42 7.80 -3.62 5.05
N VAL A 43 7.11 -3.75 3.93
CA VAL A 43 6.31 -2.69 3.31
C VAL A 43 4.89 -3.20 3.12
N ILE A 44 3.92 -2.36 3.50
CA ILE A 44 2.51 -2.64 3.28
C ILE A 44 2.03 -1.79 2.10
N LEU A 45 1.52 -2.44 1.05
CA LEU A 45 0.86 -1.76 -0.06
C LEU A 45 -0.64 -1.75 0.20
N VAL A 46 -1.19 -0.57 0.47
CA VAL A 46 -2.62 -0.41 0.73
C VAL A 46 -3.31 0.15 -0.50
N THR A 47 -4.42 -0.44 -0.89
CA THR A 47 -5.23 0.01 -2.03
C THR A 47 -6.65 0.31 -1.61
N GLY A 48 -7.24 1.35 -2.21
CA GLY A 48 -8.61 1.73 -2.02
C GLY A 48 -8.89 2.53 -0.76
N PRO A 49 -10.10 3.10 -0.67
CA PRO A 49 -10.53 3.79 0.55
C PRO A 49 -10.84 2.76 1.63
N VAL A 50 -10.77 3.18 2.89
CA VAL A 50 -11.09 2.27 4.00
C VAL A 50 -12.60 2.21 4.16
N THR A 51 -13.19 1.02 3.96
CA THR A 51 -14.60 0.80 4.25
C THR A 51 -14.79 0.57 5.75
N LYS A 52 -15.99 0.82 6.24
CA LYS A 52 -16.33 0.60 7.66
C LYS A 52 -16.10 -0.85 8.09
N LYS A 53 -16.36 -1.80 7.18
CA LYS A 53 -16.12 -3.22 7.44
C LYS A 53 -14.65 -3.57 7.59
N MET A 54 -13.78 -2.86 6.88
CA MET A 54 -12.36 -3.17 6.83
C MET A 54 -11.52 -2.38 7.83
N ALA A 55 -12.07 -1.31 8.43
CA ALA A 55 -11.30 -0.42 9.30
C ALA A 55 -10.56 -1.16 10.42
N ASP A 56 -11.24 -2.04 11.15
CA ASP A 56 -10.63 -2.82 12.24
C ASP A 56 -9.59 -3.81 11.71
N ARG A 57 -9.87 -4.42 10.57
CA ARG A 57 -8.96 -5.38 9.94
C ARG A 57 -7.69 -4.72 9.45
N VAL A 58 -7.81 -3.50 8.92
CA VAL A 58 -6.66 -2.69 8.50
C VAL A 58 -5.75 -2.41 9.69
N LYS A 59 -6.33 -1.98 10.81
CA LYS A 59 -5.58 -1.72 12.04
C LYS A 59 -4.86 -2.97 12.56
N ARG A 60 -5.56 -4.11 12.60
CA ARG A 60 -4.98 -5.38 13.04
C ARG A 60 -3.83 -5.81 12.15
N THR A 61 -4.00 -5.69 10.84
CA THR A 61 -2.95 -6.05 9.87
C THR A 61 -1.73 -5.16 10.06
N TYR A 62 -1.94 -3.86 10.25
CA TYR A 62 -0.84 -2.92 10.49
C TYR A 62 -0.06 -3.29 11.76
N GLU A 63 -0.75 -3.65 12.83
CA GLU A 63 -0.13 -4.04 14.10
C GLU A 63 0.67 -5.34 13.98
N GLN A 64 0.26 -6.25 13.08
CA GLN A 64 0.94 -7.53 12.87
C GLN A 64 2.26 -7.42 12.12
N VAL A 65 2.49 -6.32 11.41
CA VAL A 65 3.74 -6.12 10.66
C VAL A 65 4.84 -5.70 11.64
N PRO A 66 5.97 -6.42 11.66
CA PRO A 66 7.07 -6.06 12.57
C PRO A 66 7.74 -4.76 12.18
N ASP A 67 8.29 -4.05 13.16
CA ASP A 67 9.10 -2.87 12.93
C ASP A 67 10.53 -3.27 12.49
N PRO A 68 11.20 -2.49 11.64
CA PRO A 68 10.72 -1.29 10.95
C PRO A 68 9.75 -1.62 9.81
N LYS A 69 8.76 -0.76 9.61
CA LYS A 69 7.76 -0.95 8.56
C LYS A 69 7.43 0.37 7.87
N VAL A 70 7.04 0.27 6.60
CA VAL A 70 6.64 1.42 5.78
C VAL A 70 5.28 1.10 5.17
N VAL A 71 4.36 2.07 5.21
CA VAL A 71 3.05 1.97 4.59
C VAL A 71 3.03 2.81 3.32
N MET A 72 2.72 2.18 2.21
CA MET A 72 2.58 2.84 0.92
C MET A 72 1.14 2.74 0.44
N CYS A 73 0.50 3.90 0.26
CA CYS A 73 -0.85 3.97 -0.27
C CYS A 73 -0.80 4.11 -1.79
N ILE A 74 -1.46 3.20 -2.50
CA ILE A 74 -1.52 3.22 -3.96
C ILE A 74 -2.93 3.63 -4.39
N GLY A 75 -2.99 4.69 -5.18
CA GLY A 75 -4.21 5.21 -5.75
C GLY A 75 -4.83 6.35 -4.95
N THR A 76 -5.57 7.18 -5.66
CA THR A 76 -6.22 8.38 -5.11
C THR A 76 -7.31 8.04 -4.09
N CYS A 77 -7.93 6.87 -4.21
CA CYS A 77 -8.98 6.44 -3.28
C CYS A 77 -8.47 6.34 -1.84
N GLY A 78 -7.24 5.86 -1.66
CA GLY A 78 -6.63 5.81 -0.33
C GLY A 78 -6.21 7.17 0.20
N GLU A 79 -5.84 8.09 -0.69
CA GLU A 79 -5.43 9.45 -0.29
C GLU A 79 -6.59 10.29 0.22
N SER A 80 -7.71 10.30 -0.49
CA SER A 80 -8.82 11.23 -0.24
C SER A 80 -10.21 10.63 -0.38
N GLY A 81 -10.31 9.33 -0.67
CA GLY A 81 -11.56 8.68 -1.03
C GLY A 81 -11.81 8.65 -2.53
N GLY A 82 -11.16 9.51 -3.32
CA GLY A 82 -11.24 9.53 -4.78
C GLY A 82 -12.67 9.57 -5.30
N VAL A 83 -12.99 8.64 -6.20
CA VAL A 83 -14.32 8.50 -6.80
C VAL A 83 -15.40 8.17 -5.75
N PHE A 84 -15.00 7.50 -4.66
CA PHE A 84 -15.92 7.08 -3.60
C PHE A 84 -16.03 8.07 -2.44
N TYR A 85 -15.49 9.27 -2.61
CA TYR A 85 -15.55 10.32 -1.60
C TYR A 85 -16.99 10.52 -1.13
N ASP A 86 -17.16 10.70 0.19
CA ASP A 86 -18.45 10.93 0.83
C ASP A 86 -19.46 9.76 0.70
N SER A 87 -19.01 8.56 0.39
CA SER A 87 -19.86 7.37 0.41
C SER A 87 -20.20 6.98 1.85
N TYR A 88 -21.45 6.56 2.09
CA TYR A 88 -21.92 6.17 3.42
C TYR A 88 -21.18 4.95 3.99
N SER A 89 -20.58 4.12 3.15
CA SER A 89 -19.87 2.91 3.57
C SER A 89 -18.40 3.15 3.90
N LEU A 90 -17.87 4.35 3.66
CA LEU A 90 -16.47 4.68 3.92
C LEU A 90 -16.23 5.12 5.35
N ALA A 91 -15.14 4.61 5.94
CA ALA A 91 -14.62 5.12 7.21
C ALA A 91 -13.73 6.35 7.01
N GLY A 92 -13.24 6.56 5.78
CA GLY A 92 -12.39 7.69 5.42
C GLY A 92 -11.18 7.28 4.59
N PRO A 93 -10.25 8.22 4.32
CA PRO A 93 -8.99 7.88 3.69
C PRO A 93 -8.12 7.03 4.61
N ILE A 94 -7.10 6.41 4.06
CA ILE A 94 -6.27 5.45 4.80
C ILE A 94 -5.51 6.10 5.96
N ASP A 95 -5.12 7.36 5.83
CA ASP A 95 -4.35 8.06 6.86
C ASP A 95 -5.17 8.35 8.14
N ASP A 96 -6.49 8.31 8.07
CA ASP A 96 -7.36 8.40 9.25
C ASP A 96 -7.33 7.12 10.10
N VAL A 97 -6.88 6.00 9.52
CA VAL A 97 -6.91 4.69 10.17
C VAL A 97 -5.51 4.24 10.60
N ILE A 98 -4.54 4.36 9.71
CA ILE A 98 -3.14 4.02 9.98
C ILE A 98 -2.22 5.10 9.39
N PRO A 99 -1.03 5.32 9.96
CA PRO A 99 -0.08 6.27 9.39
C PRO A 99 0.40 5.80 8.01
N VAL A 100 0.52 6.73 7.08
CA VAL A 100 0.99 6.46 5.71
C VAL A 100 2.29 7.19 5.47
N ASP A 101 3.26 6.49 4.91
CA ASP A 101 4.60 7.03 4.67
C ASP A 101 4.79 7.54 3.24
N VAL A 102 4.22 6.84 2.27
CA VAL A 102 4.38 7.17 0.85
C VAL A 102 3.03 7.07 0.15
N TYR A 103 2.73 8.06 -0.70
CA TYR A 103 1.54 8.06 -1.55
C TYR A 103 1.92 7.91 -3.01
N VAL A 104 1.18 7.10 -3.74
CA VAL A 104 1.29 6.98 -5.19
C VAL A 104 -0.07 7.36 -5.78
N SER A 105 -0.15 8.53 -6.41
CA SER A 105 -1.41 9.05 -6.95
C SER A 105 -1.73 8.46 -8.31
N GLY A 106 -3.02 8.29 -8.57
CA GLY A 106 -3.55 7.79 -9.84
C GLY A 106 -4.82 6.98 -9.64
N CYS A 107 -5.49 6.71 -10.73
CA CYS A 107 -6.77 5.97 -10.66
C CYS A 107 -6.91 5.02 -11.86
N PRO A 108 -6.14 3.92 -11.92
CA PRO A 108 -4.98 3.57 -11.11
C PRO A 108 -3.68 4.24 -11.57
N PRO A 109 -2.64 4.30 -10.74
CA PRO A 109 -1.32 4.74 -11.19
C PRO A 109 -0.69 3.71 -12.10
N ARG A 110 0.17 4.18 -13.00
CA ARG A 110 0.91 3.28 -13.90
C ARG A 110 1.97 2.48 -13.13
N PRO A 111 2.40 1.31 -13.67
CA PRO A 111 3.45 0.53 -13.03
C PRO A 111 4.74 1.30 -12.76
N GLU A 112 5.13 2.22 -13.64
CA GLU A 112 6.31 3.06 -13.44
C GLU A 112 6.16 3.96 -12.21
N ALA A 113 4.97 4.52 -11.98
CA ALA A 113 4.69 5.33 -10.79
C ALA A 113 4.73 4.48 -9.52
N ILE A 114 4.25 3.26 -9.56
CA ILE A 114 4.31 2.31 -8.45
C ILE A 114 5.76 1.97 -8.10
N ILE A 115 6.58 1.70 -9.10
CA ILE A 115 8.01 1.41 -8.92
C ILE A 115 8.72 2.62 -8.30
N HIS A 116 8.41 3.82 -8.77
CA HIS A 116 8.98 5.05 -8.20
C HIS A 116 8.60 5.22 -6.73
N GLY A 117 7.34 4.91 -6.38
CA GLY A 117 6.88 4.90 -5.01
C GLY A 117 7.60 3.87 -4.14
N VAL A 118 7.86 2.69 -4.69
CA VAL A 118 8.62 1.64 -4.00
C VAL A 118 10.06 2.10 -3.71
N VAL A 119 10.70 2.78 -4.65
CA VAL A 119 12.04 3.34 -4.43
C VAL A 119 12.04 4.33 -3.26
N LYS A 120 11.04 5.20 -3.18
CA LYS A 120 10.88 6.13 -2.06
C LYS A 120 10.63 5.39 -0.74
N ALA A 121 9.82 4.34 -0.78
CA ALA A 121 9.54 3.52 0.40
C ALA A 121 10.79 2.82 0.91
N LEU A 122 11.62 2.28 0.02
CA LEU A 122 12.89 1.66 0.39
C LEU A 122 13.85 2.66 1.01
N ALA A 123 13.96 3.86 0.46
CA ALA A 123 14.79 4.91 1.02
C ALA A 123 14.35 5.28 2.45
N LYS A 124 13.04 5.34 2.69
CA LYS A 124 12.49 5.59 4.02
C LYS A 124 12.74 4.43 4.97
N LEU A 125 12.60 3.21 4.50
CA LEU A 125 12.86 2.01 5.30
C LEU A 125 14.33 1.95 5.75
N GLU A 126 15.27 2.27 4.86
CA GLU A 126 16.69 2.35 5.18
C GLU A 126 16.96 3.37 6.29
N ARG A 127 16.30 4.51 6.26
CA ARG A 127 16.42 5.52 7.33
C ARG A 127 15.90 5.00 8.66
N LEU A 128 14.79 4.26 8.65
CA LEU A 128 14.21 3.68 9.86
C LEU A 128 15.11 2.58 10.44
N GLU A 129 15.72 1.77 9.58
CA GLU A 129 16.67 0.73 10.01
C GLU A 129 17.96 1.34 10.56
N ALA A 130 18.40 2.47 10.03
CA ALA A 130 19.59 3.18 10.49
C ALA A 130 19.34 3.97 11.76
N ALA A 131 18.07 4.27 12.10
CA ALA A 131 17.73 4.99 13.33
C ALA A 131 17.93 4.10 14.57
N PRO A 132 18.60 4.59 15.63
CA PRO A 132 18.79 3.82 16.85
C PRO A 132 17.48 3.67 17.66
#